data_f3c804c6c515c5476f0b6b7b8eee3be9
#
_entry.id   f3c804c6c515c5476f0b6b7b8eee3be9
#
_cell.length_a   1.000
_cell.length_b   1.000
_cell.length_c   1.000
_cell.angle_alpha   90.00
_cell.angle_beta   90.00
_cell.angle_gamma   90.00
#
_symmetry.space_group_name_H-M   'P 1'
#
loop_
_entity.id
_entity.type
_entity.pdbx_description
1 polymer ?
#
loop_
_entity_poly.entity_id
_entity_poly.type
_entity_poly.pdbx_seq_one_letter_code
_entity_poly.pdbx_strand_id
1 'polypeptide(L)'
;MNRKYLIIAVAVLALGCIGTLQAFTHLETQDPQEIRGIVVDEYDAAWYKQQQTLWLKKAQANPTDEHAWEQCFSAARYADMLQEQYGMTDRKKAVLDEMAKHIPNSFTYNLAMYQTKRDMYGEDASPWAEKALQQIPENIGRQDASMLIAYLEMSGKCFSDKKTQETSHELIELLYKNNAYPSYLLRYADNCMRGMEGNALYFINGDVPWYGSRILQEALDLHKDKKVIPISFLAIPAYRDALCQSLGIRPFEAKENYDSIDNLYHEVLEYIINKSKRPAYFSPHFNSSQADDFPLKLYNEGLVFRYSAKRYDNMAVAQRNVEEKYHLEYLLEPQYVNEDQWQGSERIQLNYMVMLAPVVKNYKQAGDTLHANRLARYLSAAVTRTSLPQEEKQKYFNLLSDKK
;
A
#
# COMPACT_ATOMS: atom_id res chain seq x y z
N MET A 1 -50.11 -22.61 33.70
CA MET A 1 -48.94 -21.79 33.43
C MET A 1 -48.79 -20.75 34.55
N ASN A 2 -47.68 -20.76 35.27
CA ASN A 2 -47.55 -20.09 36.56
C ASN A 2 -47.31 -18.56 36.32
N ARG A 3 -48.10 -17.70 36.94
CA ARG A 3 -48.08 -16.22 36.78
C ARG A 3 -46.67 -15.60 36.90
N LYS A 4 -45.78 -16.25 37.66
CA LYS A 4 -44.40 -15.85 37.83
C LYS A 4 -43.57 -15.96 36.53
N TYR A 5 -43.83 -16.95 35.67
CA TYR A 5 -43.12 -17.11 34.40
C TYR A 5 -43.60 -16.14 33.32
N LEU A 6 -44.86 -15.69 33.41
CA LEU A 6 -45.38 -14.67 32.49
C LEU A 6 -44.78 -13.31 32.75
N ILE A 7 -44.52 -12.93 34.02
CA ILE A 7 -43.88 -11.65 34.38
C ILE A 7 -42.40 -11.64 33.99
N ILE A 8 -41.69 -12.77 34.09
CA ILE A 8 -40.29 -12.89 33.67
C ILE A 8 -40.19 -12.85 32.14
N ALA A 9 -41.10 -13.49 31.40
CA ALA A 9 -41.13 -13.45 29.94
C ALA A 9 -41.39 -12.01 29.38
N VAL A 10 -42.32 -11.28 30.05
CA VAL A 10 -42.60 -9.87 29.66
C VAL A 10 -41.43 -8.94 30.02
N ALA A 11 -40.76 -9.18 31.15
CA ALA A 11 -39.59 -8.38 31.54
C ALA A 11 -38.39 -8.65 30.62
N VAL A 12 -38.15 -9.87 30.15
CA VAL A 12 -37.08 -10.22 29.21
C VAL A 12 -37.37 -9.64 27.82
N LEU A 13 -38.64 -9.67 27.37
CA LEU A 13 -39.03 -9.01 26.11
C LEU A 13 -38.95 -7.50 26.20
N ALA A 14 -39.28 -6.87 27.31
CA ALA A 14 -39.15 -5.43 27.50
C ALA A 14 -37.67 -4.98 27.57
N LEU A 15 -36.78 -5.75 28.20
CA LEU A 15 -35.36 -5.48 28.27
C LEU A 15 -34.69 -5.72 26.90
N GLY A 16 -35.11 -6.72 26.10
CA GLY A 16 -34.66 -6.95 24.75
C GLY A 16 -35.04 -5.80 23.79
N CYS A 17 -36.28 -5.30 23.92
CA CYS A 17 -36.74 -4.14 23.11
C CYS A 17 -36.06 -2.82 23.52
N ILE A 18 -35.78 -2.63 24.82
CA ILE A 18 -35.07 -1.41 25.30
C ILE A 18 -33.62 -1.46 24.86
N GLY A 19 -32.94 -2.60 24.88
CA GLY A 19 -31.56 -2.75 24.41
C GLY A 19 -31.43 -2.51 22.89
N THR A 20 -32.35 -3.00 22.08
CA THR A 20 -32.37 -2.73 20.63
C THR A 20 -32.78 -1.28 20.32
N LEU A 21 -33.71 -0.67 21.07
CA LEU A 21 -34.04 0.75 20.90
C LEU A 21 -32.84 1.65 21.29
N GLN A 22 -32.12 1.33 22.37
CA GLN A 22 -30.93 2.10 22.76
C GLN A 22 -29.79 1.95 21.78
N ALA A 23 -29.58 0.76 21.18
CA ALA A 23 -28.60 0.57 20.12
C ALA A 23 -28.98 1.36 18.85
N PHE A 24 -30.25 1.38 18.46
CA PHE A 24 -30.74 2.18 17.34
C PHE A 24 -30.69 3.69 17.61
N THR A 25 -31.05 4.15 18.83
CA THR A 25 -30.96 5.57 19.19
C THR A 25 -29.51 6.03 19.33
N HIS A 26 -28.57 5.17 19.70
CA HIS A 26 -27.14 5.51 19.74
C HIS A 26 -26.54 5.67 18.33
N LEU A 27 -27.01 4.89 17.35
CA LEU A 27 -26.64 5.03 15.94
C LEU A 27 -27.22 6.30 15.28
N GLU A 28 -28.37 6.79 15.77
CA GLU A 28 -29.01 8.00 15.20
C GLU A 28 -28.28 9.31 15.57
N THR A 29 -27.47 9.30 16.64
CA THR A 29 -26.75 10.48 17.13
C THR A 29 -25.26 10.48 16.86
N GLN A 30 -24.73 9.41 16.25
CA GLN A 30 -23.30 9.29 15.96
C GLN A 30 -23.00 9.83 14.55
N ASP A 31 -22.10 10.83 14.49
CA ASP A 31 -21.52 11.27 13.21
C ASP A 31 -20.64 10.17 12.61
N PRO A 32 -20.69 9.98 11.28
CA PRO A 32 -19.82 9.03 10.62
C PRO A 32 -18.35 9.45 10.70
N GLN A 33 -17.46 8.46 10.78
CA GLN A 33 -16.02 8.69 10.72
C GLN A 33 -15.52 8.54 9.28
N GLU A 34 -14.48 9.29 8.93
CA GLU A 34 -13.85 9.24 7.62
C GLU A 34 -13.26 7.84 7.33
N ILE A 35 -13.48 7.35 6.12
CA ILE A 35 -12.94 6.09 5.62
C ILE A 35 -11.64 6.37 4.86
N ARG A 36 -10.52 6.33 5.57
CA ARG A 36 -9.20 6.66 4.99
C ARG A 36 -8.52 5.47 4.27
N GLY A 37 -9.12 4.29 4.33
CA GLY A 37 -8.64 3.06 3.71
C GLY A 37 -7.91 2.13 4.67
N ILE A 38 -7.94 0.81 4.37
CA ILE A 38 -7.42 -0.25 5.25
C ILE A 38 -5.89 -0.23 5.47
N VAL A 39 -5.14 0.47 4.63
CA VAL A 39 -3.69 0.67 4.84
C VAL A 39 -3.40 1.87 5.75
N VAL A 40 -4.42 2.67 6.04
CA VAL A 40 -4.34 3.81 6.96
C VAL A 40 -4.88 3.40 8.32
N ASP A 41 -6.11 2.87 8.37
CA ASP A 41 -6.80 2.46 9.58
C ASP A 41 -7.24 0.99 9.46
N GLU A 42 -6.85 0.17 10.44
CA GLU A 42 -7.21 -1.26 10.48
C GLU A 42 -8.43 -1.45 11.38
N TYR A 43 -9.64 -1.46 10.76
CA TYR A 43 -10.89 -1.78 11.43
C TYR A 43 -11.44 -3.12 10.92
N ASP A 44 -12.37 -3.71 11.67
CA ASP A 44 -13.07 -4.93 11.27
C ASP A 44 -14.25 -4.66 10.31
N ALA A 45 -14.79 -5.73 9.73
CA ALA A 45 -15.92 -5.65 8.82
C ALA A 45 -17.20 -5.09 9.48
N ALA A 46 -17.37 -5.28 10.79
CA ALA A 46 -18.53 -4.79 11.53
C ALA A 46 -18.50 -3.27 11.65
N TRP A 47 -17.33 -2.70 11.93
CA TRP A 47 -17.11 -1.25 11.95
C TRP A 47 -17.43 -0.62 10.59
N TYR A 48 -16.90 -1.19 9.50
CA TYR A 48 -17.20 -0.68 8.15
C TYR A 48 -18.69 -0.74 7.81
N LYS A 49 -19.40 -1.79 8.20
CA LYS A 49 -20.87 -1.88 8.02
C LYS A 49 -21.62 -0.79 8.78
N GLN A 50 -21.18 -0.48 9.99
CA GLN A 50 -21.74 0.61 10.78
C GLN A 50 -21.49 1.95 10.10
N GLN A 51 -20.26 2.23 9.67
CA GLN A 51 -19.92 3.46 8.96
C GLN A 51 -20.73 3.61 7.65
N GLN A 52 -20.89 2.53 6.89
CA GLN A 52 -21.73 2.55 5.69
C GLN A 52 -23.16 3.02 6.00
N THR A 53 -23.75 2.53 7.09
CA THR A 53 -25.12 2.93 7.48
C THR A 53 -25.19 4.42 7.84
N LEU A 54 -24.19 4.95 8.53
CA LEU A 54 -24.12 6.35 8.94
C LEU A 54 -23.89 7.27 7.72
N TRP A 55 -22.95 6.92 6.86
CA TRP A 55 -22.67 7.66 5.62
C TRP A 55 -23.83 7.61 4.62
N LEU A 56 -24.57 6.47 4.54
CA LEU A 56 -25.76 6.36 3.70
C LEU A 56 -26.84 7.37 4.13
N LYS A 57 -27.09 7.52 5.44
CA LYS A 57 -28.03 8.52 5.96
C LYS A 57 -27.61 9.93 5.57
N LYS A 58 -26.32 10.25 5.67
CA LYS A 58 -25.77 11.56 5.29
C LYS A 58 -25.92 11.82 3.79
N ALA A 59 -25.60 10.84 2.95
CA ALA A 59 -25.77 10.93 1.50
C ALA A 59 -27.25 11.07 1.10
N GLN A 60 -28.16 10.37 1.76
CA GLN A 60 -29.60 10.50 1.52
C GLN A 60 -30.17 11.87 1.97
N ALA A 61 -29.60 12.46 3.02
CA ALA A 61 -29.99 13.79 3.48
C ALA A 61 -29.52 14.91 2.52
N ASN A 62 -28.38 14.70 1.83
CA ASN A 62 -27.89 15.58 0.77
C ASN A 62 -27.45 14.73 -0.44
N PRO A 63 -28.38 14.37 -1.35
CA PRO A 63 -28.10 13.42 -2.43
C PRO A 63 -27.07 13.87 -3.48
N THR A 64 -26.68 15.13 -3.49
CA THR A 64 -25.63 15.67 -4.37
C THR A 64 -24.26 15.74 -3.71
N ASP A 65 -24.14 15.33 -2.45
CA ASP A 65 -22.87 15.27 -1.72
C ASP A 65 -22.04 14.05 -2.17
N GLU A 66 -21.15 14.28 -3.13
CA GLU A 66 -20.27 13.24 -3.68
C GLU A 66 -19.38 12.63 -2.61
N HIS A 67 -18.90 13.43 -1.63
CA HIS A 67 -18.06 12.93 -0.54
C HIS A 67 -18.82 11.93 0.34
N ALA A 68 -20.07 12.23 0.70
CA ALA A 68 -20.87 11.29 1.48
C ALA A 68 -21.10 9.96 0.73
N TRP A 69 -21.30 10.00 -0.59
CA TRP A 69 -21.43 8.79 -1.41
C TRP A 69 -20.11 8.03 -1.53
N GLU A 70 -18.97 8.72 -1.70
CA GLU A 70 -17.63 8.13 -1.70
C GLU A 70 -17.38 7.34 -0.43
N GLN A 71 -17.62 7.95 0.72
CA GLN A 71 -17.44 7.36 2.03
C GLN A 71 -18.38 6.16 2.25
N CYS A 72 -19.64 6.27 1.83
CA CYS A 72 -20.61 5.18 1.90
C CYS A 72 -20.16 3.97 1.05
N PHE A 73 -19.72 4.22 -0.19
CA PHE A 73 -19.23 3.17 -1.08
C PHE A 73 -17.94 2.53 -0.58
N SER A 74 -16.98 3.33 -0.10
CA SER A 74 -15.71 2.85 0.47
C SER A 74 -15.95 1.96 1.68
N ALA A 75 -16.84 2.35 2.59
CA ALA A 75 -17.23 1.52 3.72
C ALA A 75 -17.87 0.19 3.28
N ALA A 76 -18.77 0.22 2.28
CA ALA A 76 -19.37 -1.00 1.73
C ALA A 76 -18.32 -1.92 1.12
N ARG A 77 -17.39 -1.37 0.33
CA ARG A 77 -16.31 -2.10 -0.33
C ARG A 77 -15.36 -2.76 0.66
N TYR A 78 -14.94 -2.06 1.72
CA TYR A 78 -14.04 -2.64 2.73
C TYR A 78 -14.73 -3.68 3.61
N ALA A 79 -16.02 -3.48 3.95
CA ALA A 79 -16.81 -4.48 4.65
C ALA A 79 -16.88 -5.80 3.86
N ASP A 80 -17.07 -5.72 2.54
CA ASP A 80 -17.14 -6.89 1.67
C ASP A 80 -15.75 -7.53 1.49
N MET A 81 -14.72 -6.73 1.25
CA MET A 81 -13.35 -7.21 1.04
C MET A 81 -12.80 -7.98 2.25
N LEU A 82 -13.05 -7.49 3.47
CA LEU A 82 -12.68 -8.20 4.71
C LEU A 82 -13.47 -9.49 4.94
N GLN A 83 -14.52 -9.72 4.18
CA GLN A 83 -15.30 -10.98 4.14
C GLN A 83 -15.00 -11.79 2.86
N GLU A 84 -13.91 -11.46 2.14
CA GLU A 84 -13.49 -12.10 0.89
C GLU A 84 -14.56 -12.06 -0.22
N GLN A 85 -15.41 -11.01 -0.21
CA GLN A 85 -16.47 -10.80 -1.20
C GLN A 85 -16.03 -9.71 -2.19
N TYR A 86 -15.81 -10.09 -3.43
CA TYR A 86 -15.33 -9.20 -4.50
C TYR A 86 -16.40 -8.99 -5.57
N GLY A 87 -16.17 -8.03 -6.48
CA GLY A 87 -17.09 -7.69 -7.56
C GLY A 87 -18.39 -7.02 -7.07
N MET A 88 -19.49 -7.26 -7.79
CA MET A 88 -20.81 -6.67 -7.51
C MET A 88 -21.56 -7.45 -6.44
N THR A 89 -21.41 -7.07 -5.19
CA THR A 89 -22.23 -7.61 -4.08
C THR A 89 -23.56 -6.86 -3.96
N ASP A 90 -24.54 -7.43 -3.27
CA ASP A 90 -25.84 -6.74 -3.02
C ASP A 90 -25.61 -5.41 -2.29
N ARG A 91 -24.65 -5.35 -1.38
CA ARG A 91 -24.26 -4.16 -0.64
C ARG A 91 -23.77 -3.05 -1.55
N LYS A 92 -22.77 -3.34 -2.38
CA LYS A 92 -22.22 -2.36 -3.36
C LYS A 92 -23.26 -1.96 -4.38
N LYS A 93 -24.06 -2.93 -4.86
CA LYS A 93 -25.14 -2.66 -5.81
C LYS A 93 -26.14 -1.66 -5.26
N ALA A 94 -26.59 -1.82 -4.02
CA ALA A 94 -27.55 -0.90 -3.40
C ALA A 94 -27.01 0.54 -3.35
N VAL A 95 -25.72 0.72 -3.00
CA VAL A 95 -25.09 2.05 -2.99
C VAL A 95 -24.97 2.61 -4.41
N LEU A 96 -24.49 1.82 -5.36
CA LEU A 96 -24.31 2.24 -6.75
C LEU A 96 -25.63 2.58 -7.46
N ASP A 97 -26.71 1.85 -7.16
CA ASP A 97 -28.05 2.14 -7.68
C ASP A 97 -28.55 3.53 -7.20
N GLU A 98 -28.25 3.91 -5.96
CA GLU A 98 -28.60 5.25 -5.44
C GLU A 98 -27.68 6.32 -6.03
N MET A 99 -26.36 6.09 -6.11
CA MET A 99 -25.42 7.02 -6.77
C MET A 99 -25.82 7.27 -8.24
N ALA A 100 -26.26 6.23 -8.96
CA ALA A 100 -26.71 6.35 -10.34
C ALA A 100 -27.96 7.25 -10.51
N LYS A 101 -28.80 7.37 -9.48
CA LYS A 101 -29.98 8.27 -9.51
C LYS A 101 -29.59 9.73 -9.25
N HIS A 102 -28.61 9.95 -8.37
CA HIS A 102 -28.32 11.28 -7.83
C HIS A 102 -27.07 11.93 -8.41
N ILE A 103 -26.03 11.14 -8.71
CA ILE A 103 -24.72 11.62 -9.20
C ILE A 103 -24.19 10.78 -10.40
N PRO A 104 -25.01 10.46 -11.43
CA PRO A 104 -24.71 9.45 -12.45
C PRO A 104 -23.48 9.75 -13.32
N ASN A 105 -23.07 11.01 -13.41
CA ASN A 105 -21.95 11.46 -14.24
C ASN A 105 -20.80 12.04 -13.42
N SER A 106 -20.77 11.80 -12.12
CA SER A 106 -19.72 12.32 -11.23
C SER A 106 -18.43 11.50 -11.31
N PHE A 107 -17.33 12.13 -10.89
CA PHE A 107 -16.07 11.44 -10.66
C PHE A 107 -16.27 10.24 -9.73
N THR A 108 -16.90 10.47 -8.59
CA THR A 108 -17.13 9.48 -7.53
C THR A 108 -17.90 8.26 -8.03
N TYR A 109 -19.00 8.47 -8.79
CA TYR A 109 -19.75 7.35 -9.36
C TYR A 109 -18.93 6.55 -10.38
N ASN A 110 -18.24 7.24 -11.30
CA ASN A 110 -17.44 6.59 -12.32
C ASN A 110 -16.30 5.76 -11.70
N LEU A 111 -15.64 6.29 -10.66
CA LEU A 111 -14.59 5.57 -9.97
C LEU A 111 -15.11 4.36 -9.17
N ALA A 112 -16.26 4.49 -8.50
CA ALA A 112 -16.90 3.38 -7.78
C ALA A 112 -17.31 2.25 -8.74
N MET A 113 -17.83 2.60 -9.93
CA MET A 113 -18.12 1.63 -11.00
C MET A 113 -16.85 0.97 -11.53
N TYR A 114 -15.77 1.72 -11.76
CA TYR A 114 -14.47 1.16 -12.15
C TYR A 114 -13.98 0.15 -11.13
N GLN A 115 -13.96 0.51 -9.85
CA GLN A 115 -13.52 -0.37 -8.76
C GLN A 115 -14.31 -1.69 -8.73
N THR A 116 -15.63 -1.59 -8.86
CA THR A 116 -16.51 -2.76 -8.81
C THR A 116 -16.33 -3.67 -10.03
N LYS A 117 -16.28 -3.08 -11.24
CA LYS A 117 -16.17 -3.83 -12.51
C LYS A 117 -14.80 -4.49 -12.66
N ARG A 118 -13.72 -3.81 -12.23
CA ARG A 118 -12.37 -4.39 -12.22
C ARG A 118 -12.29 -5.70 -11.43
N ASP A 119 -13.04 -5.79 -10.33
CA ASP A 119 -13.06 -6.95 -9.47
C ASP A 119 -14.02 -8.07 -9.97
N MET A 120 -14.61 -7.90 -11.18
CA MET A 120 -15.49 -8.88 -11.84
C MET A 120 -14.77 -9.55 -13.00
N TYR A 121 -14.69 -10.87 -12.97
CA TYR A 121 -14.06 -11.63 -14.03
C TYR A 121 -14.75 -11.44 -15.39
N GLY A 122 -13.97 -11.10 -16.42
CA GLY A 122 -14.46 -10.93 -17.80
C GLY A 122 -15.15 -9.60 -18.11
N GLU A 123 -15.27 -8.70 -17.16
CA GLU A 123 -15.85 -7.37 -17.36
C GLU A 123 -14.76 -6.35 -17.77
N ASP A 124 -15.10 -5.48 -18.71
CA ASP A 124 -14.25 -4.36 -19.07
C ASP A 124 -14.57 -3.14 -18.20
N ALA A 125 -13.69 -2.82 -17.28
CA ALA A 125 -13.80 -1.67 -16.40
C ALA A 125 -13.25 -0.37 -17.02
N SER A 126 -12.52 -0.44 -18.13
CA SER A 126 -11.81 0.71 -18.73
C SER A 126 -12.72 1.92 -19.03
N PRO A 127 -13.95 1.76 -19.57
CA PRO A 127 -14.80 2.91 -19.86
C PRO A 127 -15.11 3.76 -18.64
N TRP A 128 -15.17 3.17 -17.45
CA TRP A 128 -15.45 3.87 -16.20
C TRP A 128 -14.22 4.60 -15.67
N ALA A 129 -13.03 3.98 -15.76
CA ALA A 129 -11.78 4.65 -15.43
C ALA A 129 -11.52 5.86 -16.33
N GLU A 130 -11.76 5.73 -17.63
CA GLU A 130 -11.58 6.83 -18.60
C GLU A 130 -12.53 7.99 -18.36
N LYS A 131 -13.77 7.72 -17.93
CA LYS A 131 -14.71 8.79 -17.52
C LYS A 131 -14.25 9.48 -16.24
N ALA A 132 -13.75 8.73 -15.25
CA ALA A 132 -13.20 9.31 -14.02
C ALA A 132 -11.98 10.19 -14.32
N LEU A 133 -11.07 9.75 -15.20
CA LEU A 133 -9.89 10.52 -15.60
C LEU A 133 -10.20 11.86 -16.32
N GLN A 134 -11.41 12.03 -16.86
CA GLN A 134 -11.86 13.30 -17.45
C GLN A 134 -12.33 14.31 -16.40
N GLN A 135 -12.46 13.92 -15.14
CA GLN A 135 -13.11 14.68 -14.07
C GLN A 135 -12.31 14.68 -12.77
N ILE A 136 -10.97 14.52 -12.85
CA ILE A 136 -10.11 14.45 -11.67
C ILE A 136 -10.28 15.71 -10.82
N PRO A 137 -10.73 15.61 -9.55
CA PRO A 137 -10.85 16.76 -8.68
C PRO A 137 -9.47 17.20 -8.15
N GLU A 138 -9.27 18.49 -7.93
CA GLU A 138 -8.00 19.05 -7.39
C GLU A 138 -7.65 18.47 -6.02
N ASN A 139 -8.65 18.16 -5.20
CA ASN A 139 -8.51 17.60 -3.87
C ASN A 139 -8.63 16.06 -3.84
N ILE A 140 -8.32 15.39 -4.95
CA ILE A 140 -8.40 13.93 -5.05
C ILE A 140 -7.70 13.24 -3.88
N GLY A 141 -8.38 12.29 -3.27
CA GLY A 141 -7.85 11.49 -2.18
C GLY A 141 -6.76 10.51 -2.63
N ARG A 142 -5.92 10.09 -1.69
CA ARG A 142 -4.82 9.14 -1.95
C ARG A 142 -5.29 7.87 -2.65
N GLN A 143 -6.37 7.28 -2.14
CA GLN A 143 -6.86 6.00 -2.63
C GLN A 143 -7.32 6.08 -4.08
N ASP A 144 -8.05 7.12 -4.42
CA ASP A 144 -8.62 7.32 -5.74
C ASP A 144 -7.53 7.64 -6.78
N ALA A 145 -6.60 8.53 -6.43
CA ALA A 145 -5.44 8.81 -7.26
C ALA A 145 -4.60 7.55 -7.49
N SER A 146 -4.33 6.79 -6.43
CA SER A 146 -3.56 5.53 -6.51
C SER A 146 -4.22 4.53 -7.45
N MET A 147 -5.51 4.43 -7.43
CA MET A 147 -6.26 3.50 -8.26
C MET A 147 -6.24 3.88 -9.74
N LEU A 148 -6.34 5.16 -10.06
CA LEU A 148 -6.22 5.66 -11.43
C LEU A 148 -4.79 5.56 -11.96
N ILE A 149 -3.79 5.84 -11.13
CA ILE A 149 -2.37 5.63 -11.49
C ILE A 149 -2.13 4.15 -11.83
N ALA A 150 -2.61 3.24 -10.99
CA ALA A 150 -2.48 1.80 -11.25
C ALA A 150 -3.16 1.40 -12.56
N TYR A 151 -4.35 1.93 -12.87
CA TYR A 151 -5.02 1.71 -14.15
C TYR A 151 -4.17 2.16 -15.35
N LEU A 152 -3.64 3.38 -15.29
CA LEU A 152 -2.80 3.93 -16.37
C LEU A 152 -1.53 3.11 -16.57
N GLU A 153 -0.86 2.73 -15.49
CA GLU A 153 0.36 1.90 -15.53
C GLU A 153 0.10 0.50 -16.10
N MET A 154 -0.94 -0.18 -15.61
CA MET A 154 -1.29 -1.53 -16.06
C MET A 154 -1.63 -1.60 -17.54
N SER A 155 -2.13 -0.49 -18.12
CA SER A 155 -2.36 -0.41 -19.57
C SER A 155 -1.09 -0.48 -20.41
N GLY A 156 0.09 -0.27 -19.80
CA GLY A 156 1.38 -0.12 -20.51
C GLY A 156 1.54 1.19 -21.29
N LYS A 157 0.49 1.99 -21.42
CA LYS A 157 0.53 3.25 -22.18
C LYS A 157 1.43 4.30 -21.54
N CYS A 158 1.65 4.25 -20.22
CA CYS A 158 2.59 5.14 -19.51
C CYS A 158 4.04 5.05 -20.03
N PHE A 159 4.41 4.04 -20.80
CA PHE A 159 5.75 3.96 -21.39
C PHE A 159 5.87 4.59 -22.79
N SER A 160 4.76 4.81 -23.50
CA SER A 160 4.76 5.18 -24.92
C SER A 160 3.82 6.32 -25.29
N ASP A 161 2.74 6.54 -24.54
CA ASP A 161 1.76 7.58 -24.81
C ASP A 161 1.96 8.80 -23.91
N LYS A 162 2.29 9.93 -24.54
CA LYS A 162 2.60 11.19 -23.84
C LYS A 162 1.45 11.68 -22.97
N LYS A 163 0.21 11.61 -23.45
CA LYS A 163 -0.96 12.05 -22.69
C LYS A 163 -1.17 11.22 -21.44
N THR A 164 -1.01 9.89 -21.54
CA THR A 164 -1.10 8.98 -20.39
C THR A 164 0.00 9.26 -19.37
N GLN A 165 1.22 9.56 -19.83
CA GLN A 165 2.34 9.95 -18.96
C GLN A 165 2.04 11.24 -18.22
N GLU A 166 1.57 12.28 -18.92
CA GLU A 166 1.20 13.56 -18.33
C GLU A 166 0.08 13.41 -17.29
N THR A 167 -0.96 12.63 -17.58
CA THR A 167 -2.06 12.38 -16.63
C THR A 167 -1.56 11.59 -15.39
N SER A 168 -0.72 10.58 -15.57
CA SER A 168 -0.14 9.84 -14.45
C SER A 168 0.73 10.73 -13.58
N HIS A 169 1.54 11.58 -14.20
CA HIS A 169 2.38 12.56 -13.52
C HIS A 169 1.54 13.57 -12.72
N GLU A 170 0.49 14.13 -13.31
CA GLU A 170 -0.45 15.04 -12.64
C GLU A 170 -1.05 14.40 -11.37
N LEU A 171 -1.50 13.16 -11.46
CA LEU A 171 -2.02 12.42 -10.30
C LEU A 171 -0.96 12.23 -9.19
N ILE A 172 0.29 11.96 -9.55
CA ILE A 172 1.40 11.85 -8.59
C ILE A 172 1.68 13.21 -7.92
N GLU A 173 1.67 14.31 -8.69
CA GLU A 173 1.81 15.65 -8.13
C GLU A 173 0.67 16.01 -7.18
N LEU A 174 -0.58 15.67 -7.53
CA LEU A 174 -1.73 15.88 -6.64
C LEU A 174 -1.60 15.09 -5.34
N LEU A 175 -1.14 13.83 -5.38
CA LEU A 175 -0.83 13.06 -4.17
C LEU A 175 0.14 13.79 -3.24
N TYR A 176 1.18 14.40 -3.82
CA TYR A 176 2.16 15.14 -3.04
C TYR A 176 1.61 16.48 -2.51
N LYS A 177 0.97 17.27 -3.37
CA LYS A 177 0.36 18.58 -3.01
C LYS A 177 -0.70 18.47 -1.92
N ASN A 178 -1.51 17.43 -1.97
CA ASN A 178 -2.59 17.18 -1.03
C ASN A 178 -2.11 16.55 0.30
N ASN A 179 -0.79 16.43 0.50
CA ASN A 179 -0.19 15.73 1.66
C ASN A 179 -0.80 14.33 1.88
N ALA A 180 -1.22 13.68 0.78
CA ALA A 180 -1.86 12.39 0.82
C ALA A 180 -0.88 11.24 1.12
N TYR A 181 0.40 11.56 1.33
CA TYR A 181 1.45 10.60 1.60
C TYR A 181 2.36 11.09 2.73
N PRO A 182 2.41 10.39 3.87
CA PRO A 182 3.19 10.84 5.04
C PRO A 182 4.69 11.01 4.73
N SER A 183 5.28 12.04 5.31
CA SER A 183 6.69 12.37 5.08
C SER A 183 7.64 11.25 5.52
N TYR A 184 7.32 10.52 6.58
CA TYR A 184 8.14 9.39 7.03
C TYR A 184 8.19 8.24 6.02
N LEU A 185 7.13 8.02 5.22
CA LEU A 185 7.12 7.03 4.14
C LEU A 185 7.96 7.49 2.95
N LEU A 186 7.95 8.80 2.64
CA LEU A 186 8.83 9.38 1.62
C LEU A 186 10.30 9.27 2.05
N ARG A 187 10.61 9.53 3.33
CA ARG A 187 11.97 9.37 3.86
C ARG A 187 12.44 7.92 3.81
N TYR A 188 11.55 6.97 4.09
CA TYR A 188 11.87 5.55 3.95
C TYR A 188 12.17 5.18 2.49
N ALA A 189 11.31 5.59 1.54
CA ALA A 189 11.52 5.34 0.13
C ALA A 189 12.82 6.00 -0.39
N ASP A 190 13.12 7.24 0.04
CA ASP A 190 14.36 7.94 -0.28
C ASP A 190 15.59 7.15 0.19
N ASN A 191 15.61 6.69 1.44
CA ASN A 191 16.70 5.87 1.96
C ASN A 191 16.87 4.55 1.19
N CYS A 192 15.78 3.87 0.84
CA CYS A 192 15.87 2.67 0.00
C CYS A 192 16.57 2.98 -1.34
N MET A 193 16.17 4.06 -2.01
CA MET A 193 16.70 4.42 -3.32
C MET A 193 18.15 4.96 -3.26
N ARG A 194 18.54 5.61 -2.16
CA ARG A 194 19.94 6.04 -1.91
C ARG A 194 20.91 4.87 -1.80
N GLY A 195 20.44 3.73 -1.24
CA GLY A 195 21.28 2.53 -1.11
C GLY A 195 21.67 1.89 -2.43
N MET A 196 20.98 2.18 -3.52
CA MET A 196 21.18 1.54 -4.83
C MET A 196 22.28 2.21 -5.66
N GLU A 197 22.85 1.46 -6.59
CA GLU A 197 23.68 1.99 -7.66
C GLU A 197 22.86 2.83 -8.65
N GLY A 198 23.56 3.63 -9.47
CA GLY A 198 22.94 4.36 -10.57
C GLY A 198 22.36 3.42 -11.64
N ASN A 199 21.35 3.91 -12.35
CA ASN A 199 20.69 3.17 -13.43
C ASN A 199 20.10 1.80 -13.02
N ALA A 200 19.72 1.64 -11.74
CA ALA A 200 19.20 0.39 -11.20
C ALA A 200 17.76 0.10 -11.64
N LEU A 201 17.43 -1.19 -11.68
CA LEU A 201 16.05 -1.69 -11.64
C LEU A 201 15.67 -1.88 -10.17
N TYR A 202 14.55 -1.33 -9.75
CA TYR A 202 14.02 -1.49 -8.40
C TYR A 202 12.68 -2.20 -8.43
N PHE A 203 12.69 -3.48 -8.11
CA PHE A 203 11.50 -4.32 -8.03
C PHE A 203 10.83 -4.16 -6.67
N ILE A 204 9.58 -3.70 -6.69
CA ILE A 204 8.82 -3.36 -5.50
C ILE A 204 7.61 -4.28 -5.36
N ASN A 205 7.37 -4.75 -4.14
CA ASN A 205 6.11 -5.37 -3.76
C ASN A 205 5.35 -4.45 -2.80
N GLY A 206 4.08 -4.18 -3.13
CA GLY A 206 3.17 -3.33 -2.35
C GLY A 206 3.10 -1.87 -2.81
N ASP A 207 1.93 -1.29 -2.58
CA ASP A 207 1.56 0.04 -3.08
C ASP A 207 2.34 1.16 -2.37
N VAL A 208 2.49 1.05 -1.05
CA VAL A 208 3.09 2.12 -0.24
C VAL A 208 4.53 2.44 -0.69
N PRO A 209 5.48 1.49 -0.83
CA PRO A 209 6.81 1.82 -1.33
C PRO A 209 6.79 2.26 -2.80
N TRP A 210 5.83 1.78 -3.61
CA TRP A 210 5.74 2.17 -5.03
C TRP A 210 5.37 3.64 -5.19
N TYR A 211 4.25 4.09 -4.59
CA TYR A 211 3.83 5.50 -4.70
C TYR A 211 4.87 6.45 -4.08
N GLY A 212 5.47 6.07 -2.94
CA GLY A 212 6.55 6.86 -2.35
C GLY A 212 7.73 7.06 -3.31
N SER A 213 8.14 6.01 -4.00
CA SER A 213 9.21 6.09 -5.01
C SER A 213 8.82 6.96 -6.22
N ARG A 214 7.55 6.87 -6.68
CA ARG A 214 7.04 7.69 -7.78
C ARG A 214 6.97 9.18 -7.41
N ILE A 215 6.52 9.50 -6.20
CA ILE A 215 6.50 10.89 -5.70
C ILE A 215 7.92 11.46 -5.66
N LEU A 216 8.90 10.69 -5.17
CA LEU A 216 10.29 11.13 -5.18
C LEU A 216 10.80 11.43 -6.60
N GLN A 217 10.46 10.60 -7.58
CA GLN A 217 10.92 10.75 -8.95
C GLN A 217 10.22 11.86 -9.71
N GLU A 218 8.91 12.01 -9.54
CA GLU A 218 8.08 12.83 -10.39
C GLU A 218 7.75 14.19 -9.79
N ALA A 219 7.42 14.24 -8.49
CA ALA A 219 7.11 15.51 -7.83
C ALA A 219 8.35 16.19 -7.22
N LEU A 220 9.40 15.42 -6.85
CA LEU A 220 10.59 15.93 -6.16
C LEU A 220 11.88 15.85 -7.00
N ASP A 221 11.83 15.36 -8.23
CA ASP A 221 12.97 15.22 -9.14
C ASP A 221 14.17 14.41 -8.61
N LEU A 222 13.93 13.48 -7.67
CA LEU A 222 14.96 12.66 -7.05
C LEU A 222 15.02 11.27 -7.71
N HIS A 223 16.19 10.65 -7.76
CA HIS A 223 16.40 9.24 -8.17
C HIS A 223 15.83 8.87 -9.56
N LYS A 224 15.73 9.80 -10.50
CA LYS A 224 15.19 9.55 -11.86
C LYS A 224 15.99 8.54 -12.68
N ASP A 225 17.22 8.28 -12.29
CA ASP A 225 18.11 7.30 -12.90
C ASP A 225 17.68 5.84 -12.61
N LYS A 226 16.76 5.61 -11.67
CA LYS A 226 16.29 4.29 -11.28
C LYS A 226 14.95 3.97 -11.93
N LYS A 227 14.77 2.72 -12.37
CA LYS A 227 13.49 2.24 -12.89
C LYS A 227 12.73 1.48 -11.82
N VAL A 228 11.66 2.07 -11.31
CA VAL A 228 10.77 1.46 -10.30
C VAL A 228 9.78 0.55 -11.00
N ILE A 229 9.66 -0.71 -10.55
CA ILE A 229 8.88 -1.78 -11.20
C ILE A 229 8.05 -2.50 -10.15
N PRO A 230 6.71 -2.32 -10.12
CA PRO A 230 5.82 -3.14 -9.31
C PRO A 230 5.80 -4.59 -9.81
N ILE A 231 6.16 -5.54 -8.96
CA ILE A 231 6.25 -6.95 -9.32
C ILE A 231 4.89 -7.49 -9.77
N SER A 232 3.82 -7.11 -9.08
CA SER A 232 2.46 -7.56 -9.41
C SER A 232 2.03 -7.19 -10.83
N PHE A 233 2.56 -6.12 -11.42
CA PHE A 233 2.21 -5.71 -12.78
C PHE A 233 2.91 -6.55 -13.86
N LEU A 234 3.96 -7.30 -13.51
CA LEU A 234 4.65 -8.19 -14.44
C LEU A 234 3.77 -9.34 -14.95
N ALA A 235 2.70 -9.67 -14.23
CA ALA A 235 1.69 -10.62 -14.70
C ALA A 235 0.87 -10.08 -15.89
N ILE A 236 0.81 -8.74 -16.07
CA ILE A 236 -0.02 -8.09 -17.06
C ILE A 236 0.76 -7.96 -18.38
N PRO A 237 0.35 -8.61 -19.47
CA PRO A 237 1.10 -8.61 -20.71
C PRO A 237 1.38 -7.21 -21.26
N ALA A 238 0.38 -6.32 -21.29
CA ALA A 238 0.53 -4.97 -21.80
C ALA A 238 1.59 -4.15 -21.04
N TYR A 239 1.60 -4.23 -19.70
CA TYR A 239 2.61 -3.59 -18.87
C TYR A 239 4.00 -4.19 -19.11
N ARG A 240 4.10 -5.52 -19.10
CA ARG A 240 5.36 -6.26 -19.25
C ARG A 240 6.04 -5.98 -20.57
N ASP A 241 5.28 -6.01 -21.67
CA ASP A 241 5.80 -5.76 -23.01
C ASP A 241 6.29 -4.31 -23.16
N ALA A 242 5.51 -3.36 -22.69
CA ALA A 242 5.87 -1.96 -22.70
C ALA A 242 7.08 -1.66 -21.79
N LEU A 243 7.19 -2.32 -20.63
CA LEU A 243 8.38 -2.26 -19.78
C LEU A 243 9.61 -2.80 -20.52
N CYS A 244 9.54 -3.98 -21.13
CA CYS A 244 10.64 -4.55 -21.91
C CYS A 244 11.09 -3.60 -23.02
N GLN A 245 10.17 -3.02 -23.77
CA GLN A 245 10.48 -2.03 -24.79
C GLN A 245 11.16 -0.79 -24.21
N SER A 246 10.69 -0.27 -23.07
CA SER A 246 11.30 0.88 -22.40
C SER A 246 12.72 0.61 -21.90
N LEU A 247 13.05 -0.65 -21.65
CA LEU A 247 14.39 -1.11 -21.27
C LEU A 247 15.27 -1.45 -22.48
N GLY A 248 14.75 -1.34 -23.71
CA GLY A 248 15.48 -1.69 -24.94
C GLY A 248 15.70 -3.19 -25.11
N ILE A 249 14.88 -4.02 -24.48
CA ILE A 249 14.91 -5.49 -24.59
C ILE A 249 13.69 -6.01 -25.32
N ARG A 250 13.79 -7.21 -25.92
CA ARG A 250 12.63 -7.84 -26.57
C ARG A 250 11.53 -8.14 -25.56
N PRO A 251 10.25 -8.15 -25.96
CA PRO A 251 9.17 -8.65 -25.12
C PRO A 251 9.45 -10.06 -24.58
N PHE A 252 8.94 -10.34 -23.40
CA PHE A 252 9.03 -11.67 -22.80
C PHE A 252 7.95 -12.57 -23.39
N GLU A 253 8.34 -13.70 -23.96
CA GLU A 253 7.42 -14.69 -24.49
C GLU A 253 6.94 -15.61 -23.36
N ALA A 254 5.75 -15.33 -22.84
CA ALA A 254 5.15 -16.15 -21.80
C ALA A 254 4.67 -17.50 -22.36
N LYS A 255 4.76 -18.55 -21.55
CA LYS A 255 4.15 -19.85 -21.86
C LYS A 255 2.62 -19.73 -21.82
N GLU A 256 1.92 -20.63 -22.52
CA GLU A 256 0.45 -20.67 -22.47
C GLU A 256 -0.07 -20.97 -21.07
N ASN A 257 0.63 -21.81 -20.31
CA ASN A 257 0.24 -22.22 -18.96
C ASN A 257 1.43 -22.16 -18.00
N TYR A 258 1.17 -21.70 -16.79
CA TYR A 258 2.08 -21.74 -15.65
C TYR A 258 1.43 -22.51 -14.50
N ASP A 259 2.20 -23.30 -13.77
CA ASP A 259 1.73 -24.04 -12.61
C ASP A 259 1.29 -23.10 -11.47
N SER A 260 1.90 -21.92 -11.41
CA SER A 260 1.54 -20.86 -10.47
C SER A 260 1.90 -19.48 -11.03
N ILE A 261 1.29 -18.44 -10.48
CA ILE A 261 1.64 -17.06 -10.82
C ILE A 261 3.08 -16.72 -10.39
N ASP A 262 3.60 -17.35 -9.34
CA ASP A 262 4.97 -17.16 -8.89
C ASP A 262 5.98 -17.66 -9.90
N ASN A 263 5.70 -18.77 -10.61
CA ASN A 263 6.55 -19.26 -11.68
C ASN A 263 6.64 -18.27 -12.85
N LEU A 264 5.53 -17.59 -13.19
CA LEU A 264 5.56 -16.50 -14.17
C LEU A 264 6.44 -15.35 -13.68
N TYR A 265 6.27 -14.89 -12.43
CA TYR A 265 7.09 -13.81 -11.87
C TYR A 265 8.57 -14.14 -11.89
N HIS A 266 8.95 -15.36 -11.50
CA HIS A 266 10.35 -15.80 -11.51
C HIS A 266 10.97 -15.74 -12.90
N GLU A 267 10.29 -16.31 -13.91
CA GLU A 267 10.80 -16.30 -15.28
C GLU A 267 10.90 -14.87 -15.85
N VAL A 268 9.91 -14.04 -15.62
CA VAL A 268 9.91 -12.63 -16.08
C VAL A 268 11.02 -11.81 -15.41
N LEU A 269 11.18 -11.95 -14.10
CA LEU A 269 12.23 -11.25 -13.36
C LEU A 269 13.61 -11.67 -13.83
N GLU A 270 13.85 -12.97 -13.94
CA GLU A 270 15.12 -13.51 -14.45
C GLU A 270 15.41 -13.02 -15.88
N TYR A 271 14.40 -13.04 -16.75
CA TYR A 271 14.51 -12.54 -18.11
C TYR A 271 14.93 -11.05 -18.14
N ILE A 272 14.20 -10.18 -17.42
CA ILE A 272 14.46 -8.75 -17.41
C ILE A 272 15.86 -8.45 -16.86
N ILE A 273 16.25 -9.08 -15.75
CA ILE A 273 17.56 -8.89 -15.11
C ILE A 273 18.67 -9.32 -16.08
N ASN A 274 18.54 -10.49 -16.69
CA ASN A 274 19.56 -11.05 -17.57
C ASN A 274 19.69 -10.28 -18.90
N LYS A 275 18.59 -9.73 -19.43
CA LYS A 275 18.60 -9.03 -20.72
C LYS A 275 18.95 -7.56 -20.59
N SER A 276 18.48 -6.88 -19.57
CA SER A 276 18.76 -5.44 -19.37
C SER A 276 20.19 -5.16 -18.92
N LYS A 277 20.85 -6.13 -18.24
CA LYS A 277 22.21 -6.00 -17.68
C LYS A 277 22.35 -4.85 -16.67
N ARG A 278 21.23 -4.30 -16.17
CA ARG A 278 21.23 -3.24 -15.18
C ARG A 278 21.35 -3.84 -13.77
N PRO A 279 21.92 -3.12 -12.80
CA PRO A 279 21.86 -3.52 -11.40
C PRO A 279 20.41 -3.72 -10.98
N ALA A 280 20.10 -4.83 -10.32
CA ALA A 280 18.74 -5.18 -9.92
C ALA A 280 18.63 -5.25 -8.40
N TYR A 281 17.63 -4.56 -7.87
CA TYR A 281 17.34 -4.45 -6.44
C TYR A 281 15.89 -4.80 -6.16
N PHE A 282 15.65 -5.32 -4.96
CA PHE A 282 14.33 -5.75 -4.49
C PHE A 282 14.01 -5.08 -3.17
N SER A 283 12.73 -4.67 -3.01
CA SER A 283 12.25 -4.13 -1.75
C SER A 283 12.24 -5.19 -0.63
N PRO A 284 12.32 -4.79 0.64
CA PRO A 284 12.25 -5.73 1.78
C PRO A 284 10.93 -6.53 1.86
N HIS A 285 9.88 -6.04 1.21
CA HIS A 285 8.58 -6.72 1.13
C HIS A 285 8.52 -7.81 0.04
N PHE A 286 9.63 -8.08 -0.61
CA PHE A 286 9.73 -9.25 -1.48
C PHE A 286 9.56 -10.49 -0.61
N ASN A 287 8.47 -11.23 -0.85
CA ASN A 287 8.00 -12.27 0.06
C ASN A 287 9.04 -13.39 0.22
N SER A 288 9.29 -13.83 1.45
CA SER A 288 10.26 -14.90 1.75
C SER A 288 9.90 -16.21 1.05
N SER A 289 8.62 -16.55 0.91
CA SER A 289 8.18 -17.73 0.15
C SER A 289 8.50 -17.60 -1.34
N GLN A 290 8.46 -16.38 -1.89
CA GLN A 290 8.91 -16.11 -3.26
C GLN A 290 10.43 -16.11 -3.38
N ALA A 291 11.15 -15.78 -2.30
CA ALA A 291 12.61 -15.75 -2.27
C ALA A 291 13.25 -17.13 -2.10
N ASP A 292 12.62 -18.04 -1.36
CA ASP A 292 13.16 -19.39 -1.11
C ASP A 292 13.14 -20.27 -2.37
N ASP A 293 12.11 -20.13 -3.21
CA ASP A 293 12.00 -20.79 -4.52
C ASP A 293 12.64 -19.97 -5.66
N PHE A 294 13.13 -18.76 -5.37
CA PHE A 294 13.71 -17.88 -6.38
C PHE A 294 15.18 -18.24 -6.61
N PRO A 295 15.56 -18.63 -7.83
CA PRO A 295 16.94 -19.06 -8.12
C PRO A 295 17.95 -17.91 -8.02
N LEU A 296 17.48 -16.70 -7.75
CA LEU A 296 18.30 -15.50 -7.64
C LEU A 296 18.98 -15.43 -6.26
N LYS A 297 20.24 -15.03 -6.26
CA LYS A 297 20.99 -14.74 -5.04
C LYS A 297 20.76 -13.29 -4.64
N LEU A 298 19.97 -13.10 -3.59
CA LEU A 298 19.67 -11.79 -3.02
C LEU A 298 20.57 -11.53 -1.82
N TYR A 299 21.25 -10.39 -1.83
CA TYR A 299 22.18 -9.94 -0.80
C TYR A 299 21.66 -8.65 -0.17
N ASN A 300 21.52 -8.63 1.15
CA ASN A 300 21.13 -7.44 1.89
C ASN A 300 22.24 -6.38 1.81
N GLU A 301 21.94 -5.23 1.19
CA GLU A 301 22.83 -4.05 1.12
C GLU A 301 22.31 -2.89 2.01
N GLY A 302 21.57 -3.16 3.04
CA GLY A 302 20.97 -2.19 3.94
C GLY A 302 19.44 -2.25 3.86
N LEU A 303 18.78 -1.28 3.22
CA LEU A 303 17.31 -1.22 3.12
C LEU A 303 16.76 -1.88 1.84
N VAL A 304 17.60 -2.52 1.07
CA VAL A 304 17.25 -3.22 -0.17
C VAL A 304 18.05 -4.50 -0.31
N PHE A 305 17.52 -5.45 -1.07
CA PHE A 305 18.26 -6.63 -1.49
C PHE A 305 18.79 -6.43 -2.91
N ARG A 306 20.08 -6.67 -3.12
CA ARG A 306 20.69 -6.68 -4.45
C ARG A 306 20.73 -8.11 -5.00
N TYR A 307 20.36 -8.28 -6.26
CA TYR A 307 20.66 -9.49 -7.00
C TYR A 307 22.13 -9.53 -7.42
N SER A 308 22.79 -10.65 -7.13
CA SER A 308 24.12 -10.94 -7.66
C SER A 308 24.32 -12.44 -7.90
N ALA A 309 24.81 -12.80 -9.08
CA ALA A 309 25.20 -14.18 -9.38
C ALA A 309 26.48 -14.61 -8.63
N LYS A 310 27.26 -13.66 -8.14
CA LYS A 310 28.53 -13.91 -7.43
C LYS A 310 28.42 -13.42 -5.99
N ARG A 311 29.04 -14.16 -5.07
CA ARG A 311 29.24 -13.70 -3.70
C ARG A 311 30.19 -12.51 -3.66
N TYR A 312 29.90 -11.57 -2.79
CA TYR A 312 30.73 -10.41 -2.48
C TYR A 312 30.47 -9.99 -1.03
N ASP A 313 31.22 -9.04 -0.54
CA ASP A 313 31.06 -8.48 0.81
C ASP A 313 29.90 -7.45 0.81
N ASN A 314 28.67 -7.97 0.85
CA ASN A 314 27.47 -7.12 0.92
C ASN A 314 27.35 -6.40 2.27
N MET A 315 27.98 -6.93 3.34
CA MET A 315 27.95 -6.27 4.64
C MET A 315 28.75 -4.97 4.62
N ALA A 316 29.93 -4.95 3.99
CA ALA A 316 30.69 -3.72 3.80
C ALA A 316 29.89 -2.68 2.97
N VAL A 317 29.11 -3.13 1.98
CA VAL A 317 28.22 -2.22 1.23
C VAL A 317 27.10 -1.68 2.13
N ALA A 318 26.45 -2.54 2.93
CA ALA A 318 25.40 -2.13 3.85
C ALA A 318 25.91 -1.12 4.90
N GLN A 319 27.11 -1.32 5.46
CA GLN A 319 27.76 -0.38 6.37
C GLN A 319 27.99 0.98 5.70
N ARG A 320 28.57 1.00 4.50
CA ARG A 320 28.78 2.24 3.73
C ARG A 320 27.46 2.97 3.45
N ASN A 321 26.39 2.23 3.09
CA ASN A 321 25.09 2.83 2.86
C ASN A 321 24.55 3.50 4.14
N VAL A 322 24.73 2.88 5.31
CA VAL A 322 24.34 3.43 6.62
C VAL A 322 25.16 4.66 6.98
N GLU A 323 26.46 4.64 6.70
CA GLU A 323 27.37 5.71 7.12
C GLU A 323 27.34 6.94 6.20
N GLU A 324 27.19 6.71 4.89
CA GLU A 324 27.42 7.76 3.87
C GLU A 324 26.15 8.16 3.11
N LYS A 325 25.10 7.29 3.06
CA LYS A 325 23.97 7.53 2.16
C LYS A 325 22.63 7.69 2.87
N TYR A 326 22.39 6.96 3.95
CA TYR A 326 21.09 6.98 4.62
C TYR A 326 20.94 8.18 5.55
N HIS A 327 19.81 8.83 5.47
CA HIS A 327 19.42 9.89 6.37
C HIS A 327 18.52 9.28 7.45
N LEU A 328 19.12 8.85 8.57
CA LEU A 328 18.41 8.15 9.67
C LEU A 328 18.07 9.07 10.85
N GLU A 329 18.61 10.28 10.89
CA GLU A 329 18.45 11.24 12.00
C GLU A 329 16.99 11.57 12.28
N TYR A 330 16.17 11.66 11.24
CA TYR A 330 14.75 11.95 11.34
C TYR A 330 13.99 10.93 12.22
N LEU A 331 14.50 9.69 12.33
CA LEU A 331 13.93 8.67 13.21
C LEU A 331 13.97 9.07 14.69
N LEU A 332 14.74 10.08 15.06
CA LEU A 332 14.80 10.62 16.43
C LEU A 332 13.97 11.89 16.61
N GLU A 333 13.49 12.52 15.55
CA GLU A 333 12.82 13.80 15.59
C GLU A 333 11.39 13.69 16.16
N PRO A 334 11.03 14.45 17.21
CA PRO A 334 9.70 14.37 17.85
C PRO A 334 8.54 14.72 16.89
N GLN A 335 8.77 15.60 15.93
CA GLN A 335 7.75 16.08 15.00
C GLN A 335 7.14 14.97 14.15
N TYR A 336 7.88 13.89 13.89
CA TYR A 336 7.35 12.74 13.17
C TYR A 336 6.40 11.87 14.03
N VAL A 337 6.32 12.09 15.32
CA VAL A 337 5.40 11.38 16.21
C VAL A 337 3.97 11.91 16.10
N ASN A 338 3.82 13.18 15.71
CA ASN A 338 2.55 13.89 15.66
C ASN A 338 1.95 14.01 14.26
N GLU A 339 2.64 13.54 13.23
CA GLU A 339 2.03 13.42 11.91
C GLU A 339 0.95 12.35 11.95
N ASP A 340 -0.09 12.54 11.15
CA ASP A 340 -1.22 11.62 11.02
C ASP A 340 -0.69 10.24 10.59
N GLN A 341 -0.44 9.39 11.59
CA GLN A 341 0.20 8.09 11.37
C GLN A 341 -0.82 7.13 10.78
N TRP A 342 -0.45 6.49 9.70
CA TRP A 342 -1.23 5.43 9.10
C TRP A 342 -0.93 4.13 9.84
N GLN A 343 -1.88 3.59 10.58
CA GLN A 343 -1.68 2.41 11.42
C GLN A 343 -1.06 1.23 10.67
N GLY A 344 -1.56 0.92 9.49
CA GLY A 344 -1.01 -0.17 8.65
C GLY A 344 0.35 0.17 8.04
N SER A 345 0.56 1.43 7.63
CA SER A 345 1.77 1.87 6.92
C SER A 345 2.94 2.18 7.83
N GLU A 346 2.71 2.51 9.11
CA GLU A 346 3.81 2.73 10.06
C GLU A 346 4.67 1.48 10.25
N ARG A 347 4.08 0.29 10.03
CA ARG A 347 4.80 -0.99 10.08
C ARG A 347 5.95 -1.08 9.06
N ILE A 348 5.90 -0.28 7.98
CA ILE A 348 7.02 -0.19 7.02
C ILE A 348 8.31 0.28 7.70
N GLN A 349 8.21 1.12 8.73
CA GLN A 349 9.37 1.57 9.50
C GLN A 349 10.06 0.41 10.24
N LEU A 350 9.35 -0.69 10.53
CA LEU A 350 9.95 -1.89 11.11
C LEU A 350 11.02 -2.51 10.21
N ASN A 351 10.97 -2.25 8.90
CA ASN A 351 12.00 -2.71 7.98
C ASN A 351 13.36 -2.12 8.31
N TYR A 352 13.44 -0.93 8.91
CA TYR A 352 14.72 -0.42 9.41
C TYR A 352 15.34 -1.41 10.40
N MET A 353 14.55 -1.89 11.35
CA MET A 353 15.05 -2.87 12.34
C MET A 353 15.42 -4.19 11.68
N VAL A 354 14.51 -4.76 10.88
CA VAL A 354 14.73 -6.08 10.25
C VAL A 354 15.94 -6.07 9.34
N MET A 355 16.06 -5.04 8.52
CA MET A 355 17.09 -4.96 7.49
C MET A 355 18.46 -4.52 8.01
N LEU A 356 18.51 -3.67 9.03
CA LEU A 356 19.75 -3.09 9.54
C LEU A 356 20.26 -3.71 10.85
N ALA A 357 19.48 -4.54 11.54
CA ALA A 357 19.97 -5.27 12.72
C ALA A 357 21.22 -6.13 12.43
N PRO A 358 21.36 -6.79 11.25
CA PRO A 358 22.60 -7.48 10.90
C PRO A 358 23.84 -6.55 10.86
N VAL A 359 23.65 -5.29 10.44
CA VAL A 359 24.74 -4.28 10.40
C VAL A 359 25.17 -3.91 11.83
N VAL A 360 24.19 -3.72 12.75
CA VAL A 360 24.51 -3.50 14.18
C VAL A 360 25.32 -4.65 14.76
N LYS A 361 24.94 -5.90 14.47
CA LYS A 361 25.68 -7.09 14.94
C LYS A 361 27.09 -7.14 14.36
N ASN A 362 27.25 -6.79 13.10
CA ASN A 362 28.56 -6.75 12.47
C ASN A 362 29.49 -5.72 13.12
N TYR A 363 29.01 -4.50 13.40
CA TYR A 363 29.77 -3.49 14.15
C TYR A 363 30.18 -4.00 15.54
N LYS A 364 29.26 -4.63 16.27
CA LYS A 364 29.58 -5.22 17.59
C LYS A 364 30.67 -6.29 17.50
N GLN A 365 30.59 -7.18 16.52
CA GLN A 365 31.61 -8.24 16.30
C GLN A 365 32.98 -7.67 15.93
N ALA A 366 33.01 -6.54 15.22
CA ALA A 366 34.24 -5.80 14.91
C ALA A 366 34.77 -4.94 16.08
N GLY A 367 34.05 -4.86 17.20
CA GLY A 367 34.40 -4.01 18.34
C GLY A 367 34.04 -2.53 18.14
N ASP A 368 33.37 -2.17 17.06
CA ASP A 368 32.92 -0.80 16.77
C ASP A 368 31.63 -0.46 17.53
N THR A 369 31.79 -0.22 18.82
CA THR A 369 30.68 0.08 19.73
C THR A 369 30.01 1.42 19.43
N LEU A 370 30.74 2.38 18.86
CA LEU A 370 30.20 3.73 18.55
C LEU A 370 29.15 3.62 17.44
N HIS A 371 29.47 3.04 16.30
CA HIS A 371 28.54 2.86 15.18
C HIS A 371 27.41 1.91 15.54
N ALA A 372 27.71 0.83 16.27
CA ALA A 372 26.68 -0.11 16.75
C ALA A 372 25.61 0.59 17.60
N ASN A 373 26.03 1.38 18.61
CA ASN A 373 25.10 2.08 19.50
C ASN A 373 24.32 3.17 18.77
N ARG A 374 24.98 3.94 17.90
CA ARG A 374 24.30 4.98 17.10
C ARG A 374 23.20 4.37 16.24
N LEU A 375 23.52 3.32 15.48
CA LEU A 375 22.54 2.67 14.61
C LEU A 375 21.41 2.01 15.42
N ALA A 376 21.75 1.28 16.50
CA ALA A 376 20.74 0.67 17.37
C ALA A 376 19.76 1.68 17.95
N ARG A 377 20.21 2.91 18.27
CA ARG A 377 19.33 3.99 18.75
C ARG A 377 18.32 4.41 17.69
N TYR A 378 18.73 4.57 16.42
CA TYR A 378 17.81 4.88 15.31
C TYR A 378 16.77 3.78 15.11
N LEU A 379 17.21 2.52 15.07
CA LEU A 379 16.34 1.36 14.87
C LEU A 379 15.33 1.20 16.02
N SER A 380 15.79 1.40 17.26
CA SER A 380 14.92 1.34 18.43
C SER A 380 13.86 2.44 18.40
N ALA A 381 14.21 3.65 17.96
CA ALA A 381 13.24 4.74 17.80
C ALA A 381 12.17 4.41 16.76
N ALA A 382 12.55 3.81 15.62
CA ALA A 382 11.60 3.39 14.59
C ALA A 382 10.57 2.37 15.14
N VAL A 383 11.01 1.37 15.92
CA VAL A 383 10.12 0.38 16.54
C VAL A 383 9.25 1.01 17.63
N THR A 384 9.83 1.87 18.48
CA THR A 384 9.11 2.49 19.60
C THR A 384 7.91 3.30 19.13
N ARG A 385 8.01 3.93 17.96
CA ARG A 385 6.97 4.82 17.40
C ARG A 385 5.78 4.08 16.80
N THR A 386 5.90 2.80 16.50
CA THR A 386 4.77 2.04 15.95
C THR A 386 3.65 1.87 16.98
N SER A 387 2.41 1.70 16.52
CA SER A 387 1.25 1.40 17.37
C SER A 387 1.24 -0.04 17.92
N LEU A 388 2.23 -0.86 17.56
CA LEU A 388 2.31 -2.25 17.99
C LEU A 388 2.26 -2.42 19.51
N PRO A 389 1.63 -3.48 20.02
CA PRO A 389 1.69 -3.86 21.42
C PRO A 389 3.15 -4.06 21.90
N GLN A 390 3.42 -3.76 23.17
CA GLN A 390 4.77 -3.84 23.72
C GLN A 390 5.42 -5.21 23.58
N GLU A 391 4.63 -6.28 23.67
CA GLU A 391 5.11 -7.65 23.48
C GLU A 391 5.63 -7.88 22.05
N GLU A 392 4.92 -7.31 21.04
CA GLU A 392 5.38 -7.39 19.66
C GLU A 392 6.61 -6.54 19.42
N LYS A 393 6.68 -5.31 19.95
CA LYS A 393 7.89 -4.48 19.87
C LYS A 393 9.11 -5.20 20.45
N GLN A 394 8.93 -5.98 21.52
CA GLN A 394 10.03 -6.74 22.12
C GLN A 394 10.64 -7.77 21.16
N LYS A 395 9.84 -8.37 20.25
CA LYS A 395 10.36 -9.28 19.22
C LYS A 395 11.37 -8.59 18.30
N TYR A 396 11.09 -7.34 17.92
CA TYR A 396 12.01 -6.53 17.10
C TYR A 396 13.26 -6.12 17.88
N PHE A 397 13.12 -5.68 19.14
CA PHE A 397 14.29 -5.34 19.96
C PHE A 397 15.23 -6.54 20.18
N ASN A 398 14.69 -7.75 20.24
CA ASN A 398 15.49 -8.96 20.35
C ASN A 398 16.40 -9.19 19.12
N LEU A 399 16.09 -8.60 17.96
CA LEU A 399 16.98 -8.66 16.79
C LEU A 399 18.33 -7.96 17.03
N LEU A 400 18.40 -7.01 17.97
CA LEU A 400 19.63 -6.31 18.35
C LEU A 400 20.42 -7.05 19.43
N SER A 401 19.83 -8.05 20.07
CA SER A 401 20.48 -8.85 21.11
C SER A 401 21.35 -9.94 20.50
N ASP A 402 22.43 -10.31 21.21
CA ASP A 402 23.32 -11.39 20.80
C ASP A 402 22.81 -12.78 21.25
N LYS A 403 21.60 -12.84 21.86
CA LYS A 403 20.98 -14.11 22.26
C LYS A 403 20.47 -14.82 21.00
N LYS A 404 20.99 -16.03 20.79
CA LYS A 404 20.46 -17.00 19.84
C LYS A 404 19.10 -17.54 20.29
#